data_c5eafed5d4bacaa12ad0d2a96f521957
#
_entry.id   c5eafed5d4bacaa12ad0d2a96f521957
#
_cell.length_a   1.000
_cell.length_b   1.000
_cell.length_c   1.000
_cell.angle_alpha   90.00
_cell.angle_beta   90.00
_cell.angle_gamma   90.00
#
_symmetry.space_group_name_H-M   'P 1'
#
loop_
_entity.id
_entity.type
_entity.pdbx_description
1 polymer ?
#
loop_
_entity_poly.entity_id
_entity_poly.type
_entity_poly.pdbx_seq_one_letter_code
_entity_poly.pdbx_strand_id
1 'polypeptide(L)'
;LGKSDTGLMLLLYGVLVVIAWGLTHLFTGRAAFLHLGAITATIMSANVFMVIIPNQKIVVADLIAGRKPDPKYGKIAKQRSVHNNYLTLPVLFLMLSNHYPLAFGTQFNWVIASLVFIIGVLIRHFFNSQHARKGNPTWTWLAAAILFVIIIWLSTVPKVLTGETKVSAAGEQFVASAHFPVVRDTVLGRCAMCHSTEPSYEGIYHAPKGVVLDTDAGIAAH
;
A
#
# COMPACT_ATOMS: atom_id res chain seq x y z
N LEU A 1 1.06 -24.99 6.30
CA LEU A 1 0.85 -23.75 5.51
C LEU A 1 1.24 -23.95 4.02
N GLY A 2 2.38 -24.56 3.71
CA GLY A 2 2.81 -24.79 2.32
C GLY A 2 1.96 -25.76 1.48
N LYS A 3 1.01 -26.45 2.08
CA LYS A 3 0.10 -27.38 1.39
C LYS A 3 -1.19 -26.72 0.88
N SER A 4 -1.55 -25.53 1.40
CA SER A 4 -2.75 -24.78 1.01
C SER A 4 -2.35 -23.47 0.35
N ASP A 5 -2.69 -23.30 -0.94
CA ASP A 5 -2.41 -22.09 -1.71
C ASP A 5 -3.12 -20.88 -1.10
N THR A 6 -4.41 -21.03 -0.81
CA THR A 6 -5.22 -19.96 -0.21
C THR A 6 -4.75 -19.58 1.20
N GLY A 7 -4.44 -20.60 2.03
CA GLY A 7 -3.95 -20.34 3.39
C GLY A 7 -2.62 -19.57 3.40
N LEU A 8 -1.72 -19.89 2.47
CA LEU A 8 -0.45 -19.16 2.33
C LEU A 8 -0.66 -17.71 1.86
N MET A 9 -1.58 -17.50 0.91
CA MET A 9 -1.91 -16.15 0.42
C MET A 9 -2.55 -15.30 1.52
N LEU A 10 -3.48 -15.84 2.31
CA LEU A 10 -4.11 -15.12 3.41
C LEU A 10 -3.10 -14.76 4.52
N LEU A 11 -2.20 -15.69 4.86
CA LEU A 11 -1.13 -15.40 5.80
C LEU A 11 -0.22 -14.27 5.29
N LEU A 12 0.22 -14.36 4.04
CA LEU A 12 1.06 -13.33 3.43
C LEU A 12 0.35 -11.97 3.42
N TYR A 13 -0.93 -11.95 3.06
CA TYR A 13 -1.73 -10.73 3.10
C TYR A 13 -1.80 -10.13 4.50
N GLY A 14 -2.09 -10.95 5.52
CA GLY A 14 -2.09 -10.48 6.92
C GLY A 14 -0.74 -9.90 7.36
N VAL A 15 0.36 -10.53 6.99
CA VAL A 15 1.71 -10.01 7.26
C VAL A 15 1.95 -8.67 6.54
N LEU A 16 1.56 -8.55 5.27
CA LEU A 16 1.71 -7.31 4.51
C LEU A 16 0.85 -6.17 5.07
N VAL A 17 -0.35 -6.45 5.59
CA VAL A 17 -1.20 -5.47 6.29
C VAL A 17 -0.51 -4.95 7.55
N VAL A 18 0.06 -5.85 8.37
CA VAL A 18 0.81 -5.44 9.58
C VAL A 18 2.03 -4.61 9.21
N ILE A 19 2.76 -5.00 8.16
CA ILE A 19 3.92 -4.23 7.65
C ILE A 19 3.45 -2.86 7.15
N ALA A 20 2.35 -2.78 6.38
CA ALA A 20 1.79 -1.52 5.90
C ALA A 20 1.45 -0.58 7.04
N TRP A 21 0.76 -1.10 8.07
CA TRP A 21 0.44 -0.34 9.28
C TRP A 21 1.72 0.18 9.96
N GLY A 22 2.70 -0.67 10.21
CA GLY A 22 3.96 -0.27 10.84
C GLY A 22 4.73 0.77 10.03
N LEU A 23 4.88 0.55 8.72
CA LEU A 23 5.61 1.47 7.85
C LEU A 23 4.96 2.85 7.78
N THR A 24 3.62 2.93 7.76
CA THR A 24 2.91 4.21 7.71
C THR A 24 2.98 4.99 9.01
N HIS A 25 3.33 4.35 10.13
CA HIS A 25 3.59 5.02 11.41
C HIS A 25 5.06 5.45 11.56
N LEU A 26 5.98 4.77 10.88
CA LEU A 26 7.42 5.06 10.95
C LEU A 26 7.87 6.05 9.89
N PHE A 27 7.29 5.99 8.69
CA PHE A 27 7.70 6.78 7.52
C PHE A 27 6.56 7.67 7.02
N THR A 28 6.92 8.69 6.24
CA THR A 28 5.93 9.44 5.45
C THR A 28 5.19 8.50 4.49
N GLY A 29 3.94 8.82 4.15
CA GLY A 29 3.12 7.94 3.31
C GLY A 29 3.78 7.52 2.01
N ARG A 30 4.50 8.45 1.34
CA ARG A 30 5.29 8.17 0.13
C ARG A 30 6.34 7.08 0.37
N ALA A 31 7.17 7.26 1.40
CA ALA A 31 8.22 6.31 1.73
C ALA A 31 7.64 4.97 2.19
N ALA A 32 6.55 4.98 2.98
CA ALA A 32 5.88 3.77 3.44
C ALA A 32 5.39 2.90 2.27
N PHE A 33 4.74 3.51 1.27
CA PHE A 33 4.25 2.80 0.08
C PHE A 33 5.39 2.20 -0.75
N LEU A 34 6.46 2.98 -0.97
CA LEU A 34 7.64 2.48 -1.67
C LEU A 34 8.28 1.30 -0.95
N HIS A 35 8.48 1.40 0.37
CA HIS A 35 9.07 0.31 1.13
C HIS A 35 8.19 -0.94 1.13
N LEU A 36 6.86 -0.77 1.27
CA LEU A 36 5.92 -1.89 1.16
C LEU A 36 6.00 -2.57 -0.21
N GLY A 37 6.06 -1.77 -1.28
CA GLY A 37 6.26 -2.26 -2.65
C GLY A 37 7.59 -3.00 -2.80
N ALA A 38 8.68 -2.43 -2.29
CA ALA A 38 10.02 -3.02 -2.35
C ALA A 38 10.11 -4.34 -1.56
N ILE A 39 9.53 -4.40 -0.35
CA ILE A 39 9.47 -5.64 0.45
C ILE A 39 8.71 -6.73 -0.32
N THR A 40 7.55 -6.39 -0.88
CA THR A 40 6.74 -7.34 -1.64
C THR A 40 7.46 -7.80 -2.90
N ALA A 41 8.11 -6.90 -3.64
CA ALA A 41 8.94 -7.22 -4.82
C ALA A 41 10.12 -8.12 -4.46
N THR A 42 10.75 -7.89 -3.30
CA THR A 42 11.84 -8.74 -2.79
C THR A 42 11.36 -10.16 -2.51
N ILE A 43 10.18 -10.32 -1.90
CA ILE A 43 9.55 -11.64 -1.70
C ILE A 43 9.31 -12.33 -3.05
N MET A 44 8.80 -11.59 -4.05
CA MET A 44 8.58 -12.13 -5.39
C MET A 44 9.88 -12.57 -6.05
N SER A 45 10.94 -11.76 -5.97
CA SER A 45 12.27 -12.08 -6.50
C SER A 45 12.88 -13.28 -5.78
N ALA A 46 12.79 -13.32 -4.46
CA ALA A 46 13.25 -14.47 -3.67
C ALA A 46 12.51 -15.77 -4.08
N ASN A 47 11.20 -15.73 -4.31
CA ASN A 47 10.47 -16.87 -4.84
C ASN A 47 11.04 -17.36 -6.18
N VAL A 48 11.41 -16.44 -7.07
CA VAL A 48 12.00 -16.81 -8.38
C VAL A 48 13.35 -17.49 -8.19
N PHE A 49 14.29 -16.83 -7.51
CA PHE A 49 15.67 -17.30 -7.43
C PHE A 49 15.83 -18.51 -6.50
N MET A 50 15.10 -18.56 -5.40
CA MET A 50 15.28 -19.59 -4.37
C MET A 50 14.35 -20.80 -4.53
N VAL A 51 13.23 -20.64 -5.24
CA VAL A 51 12.24 -21.70 -5.34
C VAL A 51 11.94 -22.06 -6.79
N ILE A 52 11.55 -21.09 -7.63
CA ILE A 52 11.08 -21.40 -9.00
C ILE A 52 12.24 -21.94 -9.83
N ILE A 53 13.33 -21.21 -9.95
CA ILE A 53 14.47 -21.60 -10.79
C ILE A 53 15.08 -22.95 -10.35
N PRO A 54 15.39 -23.21 -9.06
CA PRO A 54 15.96 -24.50 -8.67
C PRO A 54 15.07 -25.70 -9.02
N ASN A 55 13.76 -25.59 -8.75
CA ASN A 55 12.82 -26.68 -9.06
C ASN A 55 12.64 -26.86 -10.58
N GLN A 56 12.61 -25.77 -11.35
CA GLN A 56 12.53 -25.83 -12.81
C GLN A 56 13.78 -26.46 -13.44
N LYS A 57 14.97 -26.17 -12.91
CA LYS A 57 16.24 -26.80 -13.38
C LYS A 57 16.20 -28.33 -13.27
N ILE A 58 15.64 -28.85 -12.17
CA ILE A 58 15.48 -30.31 -11.99
C ILE A 58 14.52 -30.87 -13.05
N VAL A 59 13.37 -30.26 -13.24
CA VAL A 59 12.38 -30.69 -14.23
C VAL A 59 12.96 -30.69 -15.63
N VAL A 60 13.68 -29.63 -16.01
CA VAL A 60 14.32 -29.52 -17.34
C VAL A 60 15.42 -30.56 -17.53
N ALA A 61 16.26 -30.81 -16.52
CA ALA A 61 17.30 -31.81 -16.58
C ALA A 61 16.73 -33.24 -16.80
N ASP A 62 15.64 -33.58 -16.12
CA ASP A 62 14.97 -34.85 -16.31
C ASP A 62 14.39 -34.99 -17.71
N LEU A 63 13.75 -33.95 -18.24
CA LEU A 63 13.19 -33.95 -19.60
C LEU A 63 14.30 -34.09 -20.65
N ILE A 64 15.42 -33.41 -20.51
CA ILE A 64 16.59 -33.51 -21.42
C ILE A 64 17.13 -34.97 -21.39
N ALA A 65 17.16 -35.60 -20.21
CA ALA A 65 17.63 -36.98 -20.04
C ALA A 65 16.59 -38.02 -20.47
N GLY A 66 15.44 -37.61 -21.05
CA GLY A 66 14.36 -38.53 -21.44
C GLY A 66 13.62 -39.16 -20.26
N ARG A 67 13.82 -38.68 -19.04
CA ARG A 67 13.17 -39.17 -17.82
C ARG A 67 11.88 -38.40 -17.57
N LYS A 68 10.89 -39.05 -16.96
CA LYS A 68 9.67 -38.42 -16.49
C LYS A 68 9.98 -37.62 -15.20
N PRO A 69 9.87 -36.27 -15.17
CA PRO A 69 10.14 -35.51 -13.98
C PRO A 69 9.17 -35.85 -12.84
N ASP A 70 9.66 -35.74 -11.58
CA ASP A 70 8.78 -35.84 -10.43
C ASP A 70 7.83 -34.58 -10.39
N PRO A 71 6.49 -34.82 -10.40
CA PRO A 71 5.49 -33.77 -10.40
C PRO A 71 5.61 -32.76 -9.22
N LYS A 72 6.25 -33.17 -8.13
CA LYS A 72 6.47 -32.37 -6.93
C LYS A 72 7.18 -31.05 -7.25
N TYR A 73 8.27 -31.10 -8.05
CA TYR A 73 9.06 -29.91 -8.38
C TYR A 73 8.27 -28.92 -9.22
N GLY A 74 7.56 -29.41 -10.24
CA GLY A 74 6.69 -28.58 -11.06
C GLY A 74 5.56 -27.94 -10.26
N LYS A 75 4.95 -28.68 -9.32
CA LYS A 75 3.88 -28.19 -8.47
C LYS A 75 4.36 -27.06 -7.54
N ILE A 76 5.52 -27.23 -6.90
CA ILE A 76 6.11 -26.21 -6.02
C ILE A 76 6.43 -24.93 -6.81
N ALA A 77 7.09 -25.06 -7.96
CA ALA A 77 7.43 -23.92 -8.80
C ALA A 77 6.18 -23.19 -9.29
N LYS A 78 5.15 -23.91 -9.73
CA LYS A 78 3.87 -23.36 -10.18
C LYS A 78 3.16 -22.59 -9.07
N GLN A 79 3.10 -23.13 -7.84
CA GLN A 79 2.49 -22.46 -6.70
C GLN A 79 3.11 -21.07 -6.47
N ARG A 80 4.45 -20.99 -6.41
CA ARG A 80 5.15 -19.71 -6.20
C ARG A 80 4.99 -18.76 -7.37
N SER A 81 4.99 -19.26 -8.59
CA SER A 81 4.73 -18.46 -9.79
C SER A 81 3.32 -17.86 -9.79
N VAL A 82 2.32 -18.61 -9.39
CA VAL A 82 0.94 -18.13 -9.26
C VAL A 82 0.84 -17.04 -8.16
N HIS A 83 1.49 -17.24 -7.00
CA HIS A 83 1.52 -16.22 -5.95
C HIS A 83 2.17 -14.92 -6.43
N ASN A 84 3.33 -14.99 -7.09
CA ASN A 84 3.97 -13.82 -7.68
C ASN A 84 3.05 -13.12 -8.68
N ASN A 85 2.33 -13.89 -9.50
CA ASN A 85 1.37 -13.33 -10.45
C ASN A 85 0.29 -12.50 -9.76
N TYR A 86 -0.28 -12.96 -8.64
CA TYR A 86 -1.27 -12.21 -7.87
C TYR A 86 -0.71 -10.94 -7.25
N LEU A 87 0.58 -10.90 -6.89
CA LEU A 87 1.22 -9.74 -6.27
C LEU A 87 1.68 -8.69 -7.29
N THR A 88 1.67 -8.99 -8.58
CA THR A 88 2.21 -8.11 -9.63
C THR A 88 1.52 -6.74 -9.65
N LEU A 89 0.19 -6.70 -9.70
CA LEU A 89 -0.54 -5.44 -9.79
C LEU A 89 -0.40 -4.59 -8.52
N PRO A 90 -0.54 -5.14 -7.30
CA PRO A 90 -0.28 -4.38 -6.08
C PRO A 90 1.13 -3.77 -6.04
N VAL A 91 2.16 -4.55 -6.38
CA VAL A 91 3.55 -4.05 -6.39
C VAL A 91 3.72 -2.92 -7.38
N LEU A 92 3.21 -3.07 -8.61
CA LEU A 92 3.27 -2.01 -9.61
C LEU A 92 2.61 -0.72 -9.12
N PHE A 93 1.41 -0.81 -8.52
CA PHE A 93 0.75 0.35 -7.97
C PHE A 93 1.59 1.01 -6.87
N LEU A 94 2.09 0.24 -5.90
CA LEU A 94 2.88 0.77 -4.78
C LEU A 94 4.17 1.45 -5.25
N MET A 95 4.84 0.88 -6.26
CA MET A 95 6.07 1.46 -6.82
C MET A 95 5.81 2.74 -7.62
N LEU A 96 4.65 2.83 -8.30
CA LEU A 96 4.24 4.01 -9.06
C LEU A 96 3.49 5.05 -8.21
N SER A 97 3.14 4.71 -6.97
CA SER A 97 2.29 5.53 -6.08
C SER A 97 2.87 6.90 -5.77
N ASN A 98 4.18 7.12 -5.97
CA ASN A 98 4.82 8.43 -5.83
C ASN A 98 4.17 9.53 -6.66
N HIS A 99 3.53 9.16 -7.77
CA HIS A 99 2.81 10.06 -8.68
C HIS A 99 1.35 10.28 -8.26
N TYR A 100 0.88 9.61 -7.21
CA TYR A 100 -0.52 9.64 -6.76
C TYR A 100 -0.64 9.98 -5.27
N PRO A 101 -0.39 11.25 -4.88
CA PRO A 101 -0.40 11.69 -3.47
C PRO A 101 -1.69 11.37 -2.73
N LEU A 102 -2.83 11.35 -3.42
CA LEU A 102 -4.13 11.00 -2.83
C LEU A 102 -4.13 9.61 -2.17
N ALA A 103 -3.33 8.67 -2.66
CA ALA A 103 -3.29 7.32 -2.12
C ALA A 103 -2.61 7.25 -0.75
N PHE A 104 -1.62 8.11 -0.48
CA PHE A 104 -0.81 8.05 0.75
C PHE A 104 -0.90 9.31 1.62
N GLY A 105 -1.47 10.42 1.13
CA GLY A 105 -1.60 11.69 1.85
C GLY A 105 -2.67 11.72 2.94
N THR A 106 -3.40 10.63 3.15
CA THR A 106 -4.47 10.49 4.14
C THR A 106 -4.03 9.68 5.37
N GLN A 107 -4.71 9.87 6.50
CA GLN A 107 -4.52 9.05 7.70
C GLN A 107 -4.90 7.57 7.49
N PHE A 108 -5.71 7.27 6.47
CA PHE A 108 -6.14 5.91 6.11
C PHE A 108 -5.19 5.22 5.12
N ASN A 109 -3.99 5.76 4.91
CA ASN A 109 -3.06 5.29 3.90
C ASN A 109 -2.72 3.78 4.02
N TRP A 110 -2.54 3.23 5.23
CA TRP A 110 -2.30 1.80 5.43
C TRP A 110 -3.51 0.94 5.03
N VAL A 111 -4.73 1.45 5.27
CA VAL A 111 -5.97 0.79 4.81
C VAL A 111 -6.03 0.80 3.29
N ILE A 112 -5.75 1.95 2.66
CA ILE A 112 -5.71 2.09 1.20
C ILE A 112 -4.68 1.12 0.61
N ALA A 113 -3.47 1.05 1.16
CA ALA A 113 -2.47 0.08 0.73
C ALA A 113 -2.98 -1.37 0.80
N SER A 114 -3.67 -1.71 1.89
CA SER A 114 -4.27 -3.04 2.08
C SER A 114 -5.37 -3.34 1.07
N LEU A 115 -6.25 -2.38 0.77
CA LEU A 115 -7.30 -2.52 -0.24
C LEU A 115 -6.75 -2.65 -1.66
N VAL A 116 -5.64 -1.97 -1.97
CA VAL A 116 -4.94 -2.10 -3.26
C VAL A 116 -4.47 -3.54 -3.50
N PHE A 117 -3.97 -4.23 -2.46
CA PHE A 117 -3.64 -5.66 -2.58
C PHE A 117 -4.86 -6.48 -2.96
N ILE A 118 -6.02 -6.23 -2.32
CA ILE A 118 -7.25 -6.98 -2.63
C ILE A 118 -7.71 -6.68 -4.06
N ILE A 119 -7.73 -5.43 -4.49
CA ILE A 119 -8.11 -5.05 -5.86
C ILE A 119 -7.19 -5.75 -6.87
N GLY A 120 -5.88 -5.72 -6.65
CA GLY A 120 -4.93 -6.38 -7.52
C GLY A 120 -5.15 -7.90 -7.63
N VAL A 121 -5.44 -8.54 -6.49
CA VAL A 121 -5.79 -9.98 -6.44
C VAL A 121 -7.09 -10.25 -7.19
N LEU A 122 -8.14 -9.45 -7.02
CA LEU A 122 -9.42 -9.62 -7.69
C LEU A 122 -9.28 -9.52 -9.22
N ILE A 123 -8.57 -8.50 -9.71
CA ILE A 123 -8.32 -8.31 -11.13
C ILE A 123 -7.53 -9.50 -11.70
N ARG A 124 -6.46 -9.91 -11.01
CA ARG A 124 -5.65 -11.06 -11.45
C ARG A 124 -6.41 -12.37 -11.38
N HIS A 125 -7.32 -12.51 -10.41
CA HIS A 125 -8.16 -13.70 -10.31
C HIS A 125 -9.07 -13.88 -11.53
N PHE A 126 -9.65 -12.80 -12.04
CA PHE A 126 -10.42 -12.82 -13.27
C PHE A 126 -9.59 -13.39 -14.43
N PHE A 127 -8.43 -12.80 -14.72
CA PHE A 127 -7.58 -13.22 -15.82
C PHE A 127 -7.01 -14.63 -15.62
N ASN A 128 -6.60 -14.97 -14.41
CA ASN A 128 -6.07 -16.31 -14.11
C ASN A 128 -7.13 -17.40 -14.28
N SER A 129 -8.37 -17.12 -13.88
CA SER A 129 -9.49 -18.06 -14.06
C SER A 129 -9.82 -18.25 -15.53
N GLN A 130 -9.82 -17.17 -16.31
CA GLN A 130 -10.05 -17.19 -17.75
C GLN A 130 -8.96 -17.98 -18.47
N HIS A 131 -7.68 -17.71 -18.20
CA HIS A 131 -6.56 -18.45 -18.78
C HIS A 131 -6.53 -19.93 -18.39
N ALA A 132 -6.98 -20.25 -17.17
CA ALA A 132 -7.11 -21.63 -16.70
C ALA A 132 -8.38 -22.34 -17.21
N ARG A 133 -9.19 -21.68 -18.06
CA ARG A 133 -10.48 -22.17 -18.57
C ARG A 133 -11.47 -22.59 -17.46
N LYS A 134 -11.41 -21.90 -16.30
CA LYS A 134 -12.29 -22.13 -15.14
C LYS A 134 -13.53 -21.24 -15.15
N GLY A 135 -13.76 -20.49 -16.25
CA GLY A 135 -14.88 -19.55 -16.40
C GLY A 135 -14.46 -18.09 -16.21
N ASN A 136 -15.45 -17.21 -16.27
CA ASN A 136 -15.28 -15.76 -16.19
C ASN A 136 -15.93 -15.24 -14.89
N PRO A 137 -15.18 -15.12 -13.78
CA PRO A 137 -15.73 -14.64 -12.52
C PRO A 137 -15.94 -13.11 -12.57
N THR A 138 -16.97 -12.64 -13.29
CA THR A 138 -17.26 -11.21 -13.51
C THR A 138 -17.55 -10.44 -12.22
N TRP A 139 -17.98 -11.12 -11.16
CA TRP A 139 -18.18 -10.55 -9.84
C TRP A 139 -16.94 -9.86 -9.28
N THR A 140 -15.74 -10.30 -9.70
CA THR A 140 -14.48 -9.69 -9.25
C THR A 140 -14.32 -8.25 -9.71
N TRP A 141 -14.86 -7.89 -10.88
CA TRP A 141 -14.88 -6.52 -11.37
C TRP A 141 -15.80 -5.63 -10.54
N LEU A 142 -16.98 -6.13 -10.18
CA LEU A 142 -17.89 -5.40 -9.30
C LEU A 142 -17.24 -5.18 -7.92
N ALA A 143 -16.64 -6.22 -7.35
CA ALA A 143 -15.95 -6.12 -6.07
C ALA A 143 -14.77 -5.13 -6.15
N ALA A 144 -13.95 -5.18 -7.22
CA ALA A 144 -12.86 -4.23 -7.43
C ALA A 144 -13.37 -2.78 -7.57
N ALA A 145 -14.48 -2.57 -8.29
CA ALA A 145 -15.09 -1.24 -8.43
C ALA A 145 -15.59 -0.70 -7.08
N ILE A 146 -16.25 -1.52 -6.26
CA ILE A 146 -16.69 -1.13 -4.92
C ILE A 146 -15.49 -0.73 -4.05
N LEU A 147 -14.45 -1.55 -4.02
CA LEU A 147 -13.24 -1.24 -3.25
C LEU A 147 -12.55 0.03 -3.76
N PHE A 148 -12.55 0.27 -5.06
CA PHE A 148 -12.00 1.49 -5.64
C PHE A 148 -12.78 2.73 -5.20
N VAL A 149 -14.11 2.67 -5.17
CA VAL A 149 -14.97 3.74 -4.62
C VAL A 149 -14.68 3.97 -3.14
N ILE A 150 -14.46 2.90 -2.36
CA ILE A 150 -14.06 3.01 -0.95
C ILE A 150 -12.70 3.71 -0.83
N ILE A 151 -11.73 3.39 -1.68
CA ILE A 151 -10.43 4.08 -1.70
C ILE A 151 -10.59 5.56 -2.01
N ILE A 152 -11.40 5.93 -3.01
CA ILE A 152 -11.68 7.33 -3.33
C ILE A 152 -12.27 8.03 -2.10
N TRP A 153 -13.26 7.41 -1.46
CA TRP A 153 -13.88 7.97 -0.25
C TRP A 153 -12.85 8.16 0.87
N LEU A 154 -12.03 7.15 1.17
CA LEU A 154 -10.97 7.23 2.20
C LEU A 154 -9.89 8.28 1.86
N SER A 155 -9.63 8.51 0.58
CA SER A 155 -8.64 9.49 0.10
C SER A 155 -9.15 10.92 0.19
N THR A 156 -10.47 11.12 0.01
CA THR A 156 -11.10 12.43 -0.14
C THR A 156 -11.90 12.85 1.08
N VAL A 157 -12.19 11.93 2.02
CA VAL A 157 -12.91 12.31 3.25
C VAL A 157 -12.15 13.42 3.93
N PRO A 158 -12.69 14.65 3.91
CA PRO A 158 -12.06 15.76 4.59
C PRO A 158 -12.04 15.44 6.08
N LYS A 159 -11.00 15.84 6.75
CA LYS A 159 -10.92 15.83 8.21
C LYS A 159 -12.02 16.65 8.90
N VAL A 160 -12.79 17.42 8.12
CA VAL A 160 -13.98 18.16 8.56
C VAL A 160 -14.93 17.28 9.39
N LEU A 161 -14.92 15.95 9.20
CA LEU A 161 -15.73 15.04 10.02
C LEU A 161 -15.07 14.59 11.33
N THR A 162 -13.80 14.90 11.54
CA THR A 162 -13.05 14.44 12.74
C THR A 162 -12.98 15.47 13.86
N GLY A 163 -13.66 16.61 13.71
CA GLY A 163 -13.79 17.62 14.77
C GLY A 163 -12.63 18.61 14.85
N GLU A 164 -12.87 19.68 15.55
CA GLU A 164 -11.92 20.75 15.83
C GLU A 164 -10.60 20.19 16.37
N THR A 165 -9.50 20.73 15.89
CA THR A 165 -8.15 20.42 16.40
C THR A 165 -8.12 20.78 17.89
N LYS A 166 -8.18 19.79 18.77
CA LYS A 166 -8.12 20.01 20.22
C LYS A 166 -6.71 20.43 20.57
N VAL A 167 -6.56 21.68 20.94
CA VAL A 167 -5.30 22.21 21.48
C VAL A 167 -5.19 21.77 22.93
N SER A 168 -4.04 21.23 23.32
CA SER A 168 -3.76 20.87 24.72
C SER A 168 -3.52 22.15 25.54
N ALA A 169 -3.67 22.06 26.87
CA ALA A 169 -3.35 23.18 27.76
C ALA A 169 -1.91 23.70 27.56
N ALA A 170 -0.96 22.83 27.24
CA ALA A 170 0.41 23.20 26.89
C ALA A 170 0.47 23.96 25.56
N GLY A 171 -0.33 23.53 24.56
CA GLY A 171 -0.44 24.23 23.29
C GLY A 171 -1.05 25.62 23.42
N GLU A 172 -2.05 25.79 24.28
CA GLU A 172 -2.61 27.14 24.58
C GLU A 172 -1.57 28.06 25.22
N GLN A 173 -0.77 27.54 26.16
CA GLN A 173 0.34 28.29 26.76
C GLN A 173 1.41 28.64 25.72
N PHE A 174 1.68 27.72 24.77
CA PHE A 174 2.62 27.99 23.70
C PHE A 174 2.14 29.11 22.78
N VAL A 175 0.88 29.10 22.36
CA VAL A 175 0.27 30.16 21.55
C VAL A 175 0.33 31.54 22.28
N ALA A 176 0.15 31.54 23.60
CA ALA A 176 0.21 32.73 24.41
C ALA A 176 1.66 33.27 24.65
N SER A 177 2.68 32.53 24.24
CA SER A 177 4.07 32.89 24.44
C SER A 177 4.50 34.08 23.54
N ALA A 178 5.40 34.92 24.03
CA ALA A 178 5.95 36.07 23.27
C ALA A 178 6.72 35.62 22.00
N HIS A 179 7.16 34.39 21.93
CA HIS A 179 7.92 33.84 20.79
C HIS A 179 7.03 33.17 19.74
N PHE A 180 5.76 32.89 20.05
CA PHE A 180 4.86 32.23 19.12
C PHE A 180 4.71 32.94 17.76
N PRO A 181 4.62 34.28 17.66
CA PRO A 181 4.51 34.93 16.35
C PRO A 181 5.67 34.61 15.41
N VAL A 182 6.89 34.48 15.90
CA VAL A 182 8.07 34.15 15.09
C VAL A 182 7.98 32.67 14.59
N VAL A 183 7.54 31.76 15.46
CA VAL A 183 7.32 30.36 15.09
C VAL A 183 6.21 30.26 14.05
N ARG A 184 5.08 30.93 14.30
CA ARG A 184 3.94 30.98 13.37
C ARG A 184 4.35 31.45 11.98
N ASP A 185 5.04 32.61 11.89
CA ASP A 185 5.48 33.18 10.61
C ASP A 185 6.44 32.20 9.87
N THR A 186 7.32 31.54 10.61
CA THR A 186 8.23 30.54 10.06
C THR A 186 7.47 29.33 9.52
N VAL A 187 6.50 28.82 10.27
CA VAL A 187 5.68 27.67 9.89
C VAL A 187 4.79 28.00 8.70
N LEU A 188 4.13 29.16 8.71
CA LEU A 188 3.30 29.60 7.59
C LEU A 188 4.14 29.80 6.31
N GLY A 189 5.33 30.37 6.42
CA GLY A 189 6.19 30.62 5.28
C GLY A 189 6.88 29.40 4.70
N ARG A 190 7.05 28.32 5.47
CA ARG A 190 7.84 27.15 5.05
C ARG A 190 7.06 25.85 4.98
N CYS A 191 6.02 25.69 5.77
CA CYS A 191 5.29 24.43 5.92
C CYS A 191 3.87 24.48 5.36
N ALA A 192 3.19 25.64 5.42
CA ALA A 192 1.81 25.78 5.02
C ALA A 192 1.58 25.51 3.52
N MET A 193 2.59 25.68 2.67
CA MET A 193 2.50 25.35 1.25
C MET A 193 2.04 23.91 1.01
N CYS A 194 2.45 22.98 1.88
CA CYS A 194 2.05 21.57 1.83
C CYS A 194 1.08 21.20 2.97
N HIS A 195 1.16 21.90 4.11
CA HIS A 195 0.45 21.59 5.35
C HIS A 195 -0.65 22.61 5.66
N SER A 196 -1.43 23.00 4.67
CA SER A 196 -2.63 23.83 4.83
C SER A 196 -3.89 23.03 4.54
N THR A 197 -5.03 23.59 4.89
CA THR A 197 -6.36 23.05 4.52
C THR A 197 -6.50 22.91 3.01
N GLU A 198 -5.94 23.88 2.26
CA GLU A 198 -5.84 23.86 0.80
C GLU A 198 -4.37 24.03 0.39
N PRO A 199 -3.60 22.95 0.27
CA PRO A 199 -2.19 23.01 -0.10
C PRO A 199 -1.99 23.65 -1.48
N SER A 200 -1.05 24.59 -1.56
CA SER A 200 -0.70 25.25 -2.81
C SER A 200 0.46 24.55 -3.56
N TYR A 201 1.09 23.55 -2.96
CA TYR A 201 2.18 22.83 -3.60
C TYR A 201 1.64 21.85 -4.63
N GLU A 202 2.17 21.91 -5.85
CA GLU A 202 1.72 21.08 -6.98
C GLU A 202 1.79 19.59 -6.64
N GLY A 203 0.69 18.88 -6.90
CA GLY A 203 0.57 17.44 -6.63
C GLY A 203 0.21 17.06 -5.19
N ILE A 204 0.02 18.04 -4.29
CA ILE A 204 -0.49 17.82 -2.94
C ILE A 204 -1.88 18.42 -2.83
N TYR A 205 -2.89 17.56 -2.70
CA TYR A 205 -4.30 17.96 -2.64
C TYR A 205 -4.85 18.05 -1.20
N HIS A 206 -4.16 17.46 -0.24
CA HIS A 206 -4.50 17.49 1.19
C HIS A 206 -3.22 17.53 2.02
N ALA A 207 -3.30 18.15 3.19
CA ALA A 207 -2.19 18.19 4.12
C ALA A 207 -1.64 16.78 4.41
N PRO A 208 -0.35 16.50 4.18
CA PRO A 208 0.25 15.20 4.42
C PRO A 208 0.00 14.72 5.85
N LYS A 209 -0.38 13.44 6.00
CA LYS A 209 -0.83 12.86 7.29
C LYS A 209 -1.93 13.67 7.97
N GLY A 210 -2.50 14.64 7.25
CA GLY A 210 -3.50 15.58 7.67
C GLY A 210 -3.03 16.49 8.82
N VAL A 211 -1.77 16.72 8.93
CA VAL A 211 -1.20 17.78 9.76
C VAL A 211 -1.47 19.09 9.06
N VAL A 212 -2.39 19.89 9.59
CA VAL A 212 -2.77 21.20 9.07
C VAL A 212 -2.13 22.26 9.96
N LEU A 213 -1.33 23.14 9.36
CA LEU A 213 -0.50 24.12 10.04
C LEU A 213 -0.78 25.57 9.59
N ASP A 214 -1.94 25.84 8.99
CA ASP A 214 -2.36 27.16 8.52
C ASP A 214 -3.14 27.97 9.57
N THR A 215 -3.32 27.39 10.76
CA THR A 215 -3.97 28.04 11.90
C THR A 215 -3.11 27.94 13.16
N ASP A 216 -3.26 28.89 14.09
CA ASP A 216 -2.55 28.88 15.37
C ASP A 216 -2.87 27.59 16.16
N ALA A 217 -4.12 27.15 16.14
CA ALA A 217 -4.55 25.90 16.75
C ALA A 217 -3.88 24.69 16.10
N GLY A 218 -3.76 24.68 14.77
CA GLY A 218 -3.06 23.64 14.03
C GLY A 218 -1.58 23.55 14.39
N ILE A 219 -0.91 24.68 14.49
CA ILE A 219 0.51 24.74 14.89
C ILE A 219 0.69 24.28 16.35
N ALA A 220 -0.23 24.67 17.23
CA ALA A 220 -0.15 24.34 18.65
C ALA A 220 -0.53 22.86 18.99
N ALA A 221 -1.17 22.16 18.07
CA ALA A 221 -1.59 20.76 18.25
C ALA A 221 -0.52 19.76 17.81
N HIS A 222 0.48 20.20 17.07
CA HIS A 222 1.54 19.40 16.47
C HIS A 222 2.93 19.86 16.89
#